data_41a8e18d0784c84397cff3514fec1231
#
_entry.id   41a8e18d0784c84397cff3514fec1231
#
_cell.length_a   1.000
_cell.length_b   1.000
_cell.length_c   1.000
_cell.angle_alpha   90.00
_cell.angle_beta   90.00
_cell.angle_gamma   90.00
#
_symmetry.space_group_name_H-M   'P 1'
#
loop_
_entity.id
_entity.type
_entity.pdbx_description
1 polymer ?
#
loop_
_entity_poly.entity_id
_entity_poly.type
_entity_poly.pdbx_seq_one_letter_code
_entity_poly.pdbx_strand_id
1 'polypeptide(L)'
;MIGVQKMVWDKIRGMDRGSIFFIDDFIEIGSLGSVRLALMELKKQGLIIRPARGIYCYPKIRNEYSAIITPSPESIAEALAAKERVRIIPYGDHAACKLGLTGIQVSNLRYLTDGASRTINLASGKKIYFNHTSEVKIFDYCNETMQMIAAAIRVLTDEGLNAEKKRIIHKHLRTVPEEDFSKDIKIPPAWVGEIIIAIWEN
;
A
#
# COMPACT_ATOMS: atom_id res chain seq x y z
N MET A 1 1.24 -15.71 33.02
CA MET A 1 0.53 -15.45 31.74
C MET A 1 -0.40 -14.25 31.80
N ILE A 2 -1.16 -14.03 32.88
CA ILE A 2 -2.09 -12.90 33.04
C ILE A 2 -1.37 -11.54 32.89
N GLY A 3 -0.13 -11.40 33.36
CA GLY A 3 0.64 -10.15 33.28
C GLY A 3 0.97 -9.71 31.85
N VAL A 4 1.51 -10.60 31.00
CA VAL A 4 1.92 -10.26 29.62
C VAL A 4 0.70 -9.92 28.76
N GLN A 5 -0.38 -10.70 28.84
CA GLN A 5 -1.59 -10.42 28.08
C GLN A 5 -2.19 -9.06 28.45
N LYS A 6 -2.22 -8.71 29.73
CA LYS A 6 -2.71 -7.41 30.20
C LYS A 6 -1.83 -6.28 29.67
N MET A 7 -0.50 -6.39 29.75
CA MET A 7 0.42 -5.38 29.26
C MET A 7 0.31 -5.18 27.73
N VAL A 8 0.21 -6.28 26.96
CA VAL A 8 -0.03 -6.22 25.51
C VAL A 8 -1.35 -5.52 25.21
N TRP A 9 -2.42 -5.86 25.94
CA TRP A 9 -3.72 -5.23 25.74
C TRP A 9 -3.72 -3.75 26.12
N ASP A 10 -3.07 -3.38 27.23
CA ASP A 10 -2.96 -1.99 27.66
C ASP A 10 -2.21 -1.14 26.61
N LYS A 11 -1.15 -1.68 26.01
CA LYS A 11 -0.44 -1.02 24.89
C LYS A 11 -1.35 -0.86 23.66
N ILE A 12 -2.10 -1.91 23.27
CA ILE A 12 -3.02 -1.85 22.12
C ILE A 12 -4.16 -0.84 22.35
N ARG A 13 -4.72 -0.78 23.55
CA ARG A 13 -5.77 0.18 23.90
C ARG A 13 -5.32 1.64 23.82
N GLY A 14 -4.03 1.88 23.99
CA GLY A 14 -3.42 3.20 23.80
C GLY A 14 -3.23 3.60 22.34
N MET A 15 -3.43 2.69 21.39
CA MET A 15 -3.37 2.98 19.96
C MET A 15 -4.73 3.46 19.44
N ASP A 16 -4.71 4.19 18.34
CA ASP A 16 -5.93 4.55 17.62
C ASP A 16 -6.62 3.31 17.03
N ARG A 17 -7.95 3.31 17.02
CA ARG A 17 -8.68 2.25 16.32
C ARG A 17 -8.41 2.31 14.82
N GLY A 18 -8.11 1.15 14.25
CA GLY A 18 -7.64 0.99 12.87
C GLY A 18 -6.13 0.82 12.77
N SER A 19 -5.38 1.02 13.86
CA SER A 19 -3.92 0.83 13.86
C SER A 19 -3.56 -0.61 13.52
N ILE A 20 -2.60 -0.74 12.61
CA ILE A 20 -1.96 -2.00 12.24
C ILE A 20 -0.68 -2.13 13.05
N PHE A 21 -0.44 -3.32 13.61
CA PHE A 21 0.74 -3.59 14.42
C PHE A 21 1.25 -5.02 14.20
N PHE A 22 2.44 -5.27 14.69
CA PHE A 22 3.20 -6.50 14.47
C PHE A 22 3.63 -7.11 15.82
N ILE A 23 4.00 -8.38 15.82
CA ILE A 23 4.45 -9.04 17.06
C ILE A 23 5.69 -8.36 17.63
N ASP A 24 6.57 -7.83 16.76
CA ASP A 24 7.83 -7.19 17.17
C ASP A 24 7.60 -5.88 17.92
N ASP A 25 6.44 -5.26 17.79
CA ASP A 25 6.09 -4.03 18.51
C ASP A 25 5.94 -4.25 20.03
N PHE A 26 5.97 -5.52 20.49
CA PHE A 26 5.77 -5.93 21.87
C PHE A 26 6.95 -6.68 22.46
N ILE A 27 8.12 -6.66 21.82
CA ILE A 27 9.31 -7.40 22.28
C ILE A 27 9.79 -6.97 23.68
N GLU A 28 9.53 -5.73 24.08
CA GLU A 28 9.86 -5.20 25.40
C GLU A 28 8.93 -5.71 26.52
N ILE A 29 7.75 -6.26 26.16
CA ILE A 29 6.76 -6.73 27.14
C ILE A 29 7.01 -8.16 27.56
N GLY A 30 7.64 -8.97 26.72
CA GLY A 30 7.92 -10.36 27.03
C GLY A 30 8.53 -11.15 25.87
N SER A 31 8.74 -12.44 26.08
CA SER A 31 9.27 -13.32 25.02
C SER A 31 8.30 -13.37 23.82
N LEU A 32 8.83 -13.62 22.62
CA LEU A 32 8.02 -13.79 21.42
C LEU A 32 6.91 -14.85 21.57
N GLY A 33 7.19 -15.90 22.34
CA GLY A 33 6.21 -16.95 22.64
C GLY A 33 5.04 -16.45 23.49
N SER A 34 5.33 -15.72 24.56
CA SER A 34 4.31 -15.17 25.46
C SER A 34 3.47 -14.07 24.79
N VAL A 35 4.12 -13.19 24.00
CA VAL A 35 3.43 -12.18 23.20
C VAL A 35 2.52 -12.83 22.17
N ARG A 36 2.98 -13.87 21.46
CA ARG A 36 2.18 -14.61 20.49
C ARG A 36 0.93 -15.22 21.12
N LEU A 37 1.06 -15.83 22.30
CA LEU A 37 -0.08 -16.37 23.04
C LEU A 37 -1.06 -15.27 23.46
N ALA A 38 -0.55 -14.14 23.95
CA ALA A 38 -1.36 -12.99 24.33
C ALA A 38 -2.19 -12.47 23.14
N LEU A 39 -1.54 -12.26 21.97
CA LEU A 39 -2.22 -11.81 20.75
C LEU A 39 -3.25 -12.85 20.23
N MET A 40 -2.96 -14.14 20.39
CA MET A 40 -3.90 -15.20 20.04
C MET A 40 -5.16 -15.15 20.90
N GLU A 41 -5.01 -14.97 22.21
CA GLU A 41 -6.14 -14.87 23.15
C GLU A 41 -6.95 -13.58 22.91
N LEU A 42 -6.30 -12.43 22.68
CA LEU A 42 -6.98 -11.18 22.33
C LEU A 42 -7.77 -11.30 21.02
N LYS A 43 -7.22 -12.03 20.02
CA LYS A 43 -7.94 -12.33 18.79
C LYS A 43 -9.17 -13.22 19.05
N LYS A 44 -9.05 -14.27 19.87
CA LYS A 44 -10.19 -15.15 20.24
C LYS A 44 -11.30 -14.37 20.93
N GLN A 45 -10.94 -13.37 21.73
CA GLN A 45 -11.88 -12.47 22.41
C GLN A 45 -12.51 -11.43 21.48
N GLY A 46 -12.09 -11.36 20.19
CA GLY A 46 -12.60 -10.37 19.23
C GLY A 46 -12.09 -8.95 19.46
N LEU A 47 -11.12 -8.75 20.35
CA LEU A 47 -10.57 -7.44 20.70
C LEU A 47 -9.62 -6.92 19.61
N ILE A 48 -8.98 -7.82 18.88
CA ILE A 48 -8.11 -7.54 17.74
C ILE A 48 -8.44 -8.49 16.58
N ILE A 49 -8.07 -8.09 15.37
CA ILE A 49 -8.15 -8.94 14.17
C ILE A 49 -6.76 -9.24 13.62
N ARG A 50 -6.66 -10.30 12.82
CA ARG A 50 -5.43 -10.73 12.16
C ARG A 50 -5.64 -10.79 10.65
N PRO A 51 -5.45 -9.67 9.93
CA PRO A 51 -5.65 -9.59 8.48
C PRO A 51 -4.74 -10.51 7.67
N ALA A 52 -3.51 -10.77 8.16
CA ALA A 52 -2.56 -11.70 7.57
C ALA A 52 -1.64 -12.32 8.62
N ARG A 53 -0.82 -13.30 8.23
CA ARG A 53 0.17 -13.92 9.13
C ARG A 53 1.17 -12.87 9.65
N GLY A 54 1.24 -12.71 10.97
CA GLY A 54 2.14 -11.75 11.62
C GLY A 54 1.65 -10.30 11.63
N ILE A 55 0.49 -10.01 11.03
CA ILE A 55 -0.10 -8.68 10.94
C ILE A 55 -1.39 -8.66 11.74
N TYR A 56 -1.50 -7.72 12.66
CA TYR A 56 -2.65 -7.54 13.53
C TYR A 56 -3.21 -6.14 13.38
N CYS A 57 -4.47 -5.94 13.78
CA CYS A 57 -5.11 -4.63 13.76
C CYS A 57 -6.03 -4.47 14.98
N TYR A 58 -6.01 -3.28 15.57
CA TYR A 58 -7.01 -2.83 16.53
C TYR A 58 -8.21 -2.30 15.75
N PRO A 59 -9.32 -3.09 15.61
CA PRO A 59 -10.32 -2.79 14.60
C PRO A 59 -11.12 -1.52 14.92
N LYS A 60 -11.52 -0.79 13.87
CA LYS A 60 -12.60 0.20 13.96
C LYS A 60 -13.94 -0.54 14.05
N ILE A 61 -14.86 0.00 14.84
CA ILE A 61 -16.22 -0.53 14.98
C ILE A 61 -17.17 0.51 14.40
N ARG A 62 -18.03 0.09 13.48
CA ARG A 62 -19.12 0.93 12.98
C ARG A 62 -20.28 0.83 13.97
N ASN A 63 -20.60 1.92 14.68
CA ASN A 63 -21.55 1.94 15.78
C ASN A 63 -22.98 1.52 15.40
N GLU A 64 -23.40 1.76 14.16
CA GLU A 64 -24.77 1.46 13.70
C GLU A 64 -25.09 -0.03 13.63
N TYR A 65 -24.07 -0.88 13.42
CA TYR A 65 -24.26 -2.33 13.21
C TYR A 65 -23.26 -3.19 13.99
N SER A 66 -22.47 -2.62 14.88
CA SER A 66 -21.34 -3.30 15.56
C SER A 66 -20.40 -4.03 14.59
N ALA A 67 -20.34 -3.57 13.32
CA ALA A 67 -19.56 -4.21 12.29
C ALA A 67 -18.06 -3.85 12.43
N ILE A 68 -17.23 -4.88 12.41
CA ILE A 68 -15.77 -4.74 12.43
C ILE A 68 -15.30 -4.26 11.06
N ILE A 69 -14.63 -3.09 11.02
CA ILE A 69 -13.98 -2.58 9.81
C ILE A 69 -12.56 -3.15 9.76
N THR A 70 -12.30 -3.98 8.75
CA THR A 70 -10.95 -4.48 8.47
C THR A 70 -10.11 -3.42 7.75
N PRO A 71 -8.78 -3.35 7.99
CA PRO A 71 -7.92 -2.45 7.24
C PRO A 71 -7.91 -2.82 5.76
N SER A 72 -7.77 -1.81 4.90
CA SER A 72 -7.65 -2.04 3.46
C SER A 72 -6.32 -2.75 3.14
N PRO A 73 -6.24 -3.48 2.02
CA PRO A 73 -4.98 -4.06 1.58
C PRO A 73 -3.87 -3.00 1.38
N GLU A 74 -4.24 -1.80 0.93
CA GLU A 74 -3.34 -0.66 0.79
C GLU A 74 -2.74 -0.24 2.14
N SER A 75 -3.59 -0.03 3.16
CA SER A 75 -3.12 0.32 4.50
C SER A 75 -2.19 -0.75 5.09
N ILE A 76 -2.43 -2.03 4.77
CA ILE A 76 -1.54 -3.13 5.20
C ILE A 76 -0.19 -3.04 4.47
N ALA A 77 -0.19 -2.73 3.16
CA ALA A 77 1.04 -2.58 2.39
C ALA A 77 1.88 -1.41 2.90
N GLU A 78 1.26 -0.27 3.17
CA GLU A 78 1.89 0.92 3.72
C GLU A 78 2.48 0.67 5.12
N ALA A 79 1.73 0.01 6.01
CA ALA A 79 2.20 -0.35 7.35
C ALA A 79 3.40 -1.29 7.31
N LEU A 80 3.42 -2.25 6.37
CA LEU A 80 4.56 -3.14 6.17
C LEU A 80 5.78 -2.40 5.63
N ALA A 81 5.60 -1.50 4.66
CA ALA A 81 6.67 -0.69 4.09
C ALA A 81 7.29 0.21 5.16
N ALA A 82 6.47 0.87 5.97
CA ALA A 82 6.92 1.71 7.07
C ALA A 82 7.69 0.91 8.13
N LYS A 83 7.20 -0.28 8.52
CA LYS A 83 7.88 -1.18 9.46
C LYS A 83 9.27 -1.56 8.99
N GLU A 84 9.40 -1.88 7.70
CA GLU A 84 10.65 -2.36 7.12
C GLU A 84 11.54 -1.25 6.59
N ARG A 85 11.05 0.00 6.66
CA ARG A 85 11.75 1.19 6.14
C ARG A 85 12.11 1.05 4.66
N VAL A 86 11.19 0.52 3.88
CA VAL A 86 11.29 0.37 2.42
C VAL A 86 10.27 1.27 1.73
N ARG A 87 10.60 1.68 0.51
CA ARG A 87 9.68 2.43 -0.34
C ARG A 87 8.85 1.47 -1.19
N ILE A 88 7.60 1.85 -1.45
CA ILE A 88 6.69 1.10 -2.31
C ILE A 88 5.96 2.05 -3.25
N ILE A 89 5.72 1.62 -4.47
CA ILE A 89 4.87 2.31 -5.44
C ILE A 89 3.88 1.33 -6.07
N PRO A 90 2.61 1.73 -6.30
CA PRO A 90 1.68 0.94 -7.08
C PRO A 90 2.25 0.64 -8.47
N TYR A 91 2.02 -0.58 -8.97
CA TYR A 91 2.56 -1.02 -10.25
C TYR A 91 1.53 -1.79 -11.07
N GLY A 92 1.64 -1.70 -12.39
CA GLY A 92 0.80 -2.44 -13.32
C GLY A 92 -0.67 -2.03 -13.25
N ASP A 93 -1.56 -3.03 -13.32
CA ASP A 93 -3.01 -2.82 -13.23
C ASP A 93 -3.43 -2.09 -11.96
N HIS A 94 -2.67 -2.23 -10.87
CA HIS A 94 -2.93 -1.51 -9.63
C HIS A 94 -2.75 0.00 -9.80
N ALA A 95 -1.65 0.44 -10.43
CA ALA A 95 -1.43 1.86 -10.72
C ALA A 95 -2.49 2.39 -11.70
N ALA A 96 -2.80 1.63 -12.76
CA ALA A 96 -3.83 1.99 -13.75
C ALA A 96 -5.22 2.11 -13.10
N CYS A 97 -5.58 1.21 -12.18
CA CYS A 97 -6.83 1.26 -11.45
C CYS A 97 -6.92 2.50 -10.54
N LYS A 98 -5.85 2.84 -9.82
CA LYS A 98 -5.79 4.05 -8.96
C LYS A 98 -5.98 5.34 -9.77
N LEU A 99 -5.50 5.37 -11.01
CA LEU A 99 -5.69 6.50 -11.92
C LEU A 99 -7.06 6.49 -12.63
N GLY A 100 -7.88 5.45 -12.44
CA GLY A 100 -9.16 5.31 -13.15
C GLY A 100 -9.02 4.95 -14.63
N LEU A 101 -7.87 4.41 -15.06
CA LEU A 101 -7.61 3.99 -16.45
C LEU A 101 -8.23 2.64 -16.79
N THR A 102 -8.73 1.92 -15.79
CA THR A 102 -9.43 0.65 -15.95
C THR A 102 -10.69 0.65 -15.10
N GLY A 103 -11.81 0.13 -15.63
CA GLY A 103 -13.06 -0.06 -14.89
C GLY A 103 -13.08 -1.32 -14.01
N ILE A 104 -11.97 -2.09 -14.01
CA ILE A 104 -11.88 -3.36 -13.29
C ILE A 104 -11.25 -3.10 -11.93
N GLN A 105 -11.95 -3.46 -10.84
CA GLN A 105 -11.35 -3.48 -9.52
C GLN A 105 -10.28 -4.57 -9.46
N VAL A 106 -9.07 -4.18 -9.10
CA VAL A 106 -7.95 -5.10 -8.96
C VAL A 106 -8.13 -5.91 -7.67
N SER A 107 -8.28 -7.23 -7.82
CA SER A 107 -8.43 -8.14 -6.68
C SER A 107 -7.15 -8.27 -5.86
N ASN A 108 -5.99 -8.15 -6.50
CA ASN A 108 -4.68 -8.28 -5.87
C ASN A 108 -3.84 -7.03 -6.13
N LEU A 109 -3.23 -6.51 -5.08
CA LEU A 109 -2.39 -5.32 -5.20
C LEU A 109 -0.97 -5.69 -5.60
N ARG A 110 -0.36 -4.89 -6.46
CA ARG A 110 1.04 -5.04 -6.88
C ARG A 110 1.80 -3.77 -6.59
N TYR A 111 2.94 -3.92 -5.94
CA TYR A 111 3.87 -2.83 -5.65
C TYR A 111 5.26 -3.18 -6.15
N LEU A 112 5.98 -2.19 -6.68
CA LEU A 112 7.44 -2.22 -6.74
C LEU A 112 7.98 -1.75 -5.40
N THR A 113 9.11 -2.31 -4.98
CA THR A 113 9.78 -1.95 -3.73
C THR A 113 11.30 -2.00 -3.89
N ASP A 114 12.02 -1.16 -3.14
CA ASP A 114 13.47 -1.28 -2.95
C ASP A 114 13.84 -2.34 -1.89
N GLY A 115 12.84 -2.90 -1.17
CA GLY A 115 13.00 -4.03 -0.27
C GLY A 115 12.92 -5.39 -0.96
N ALA A 116 12.82 -6.46 -0.19
CA ALA A 116 12.75 -7.82 -0.71
C ALA A 116 11.40 -8.15 -1.37
N SER A 117 11.43 -8.95 -2.44
CA SER A 117 10.21 -9.48 -3.07
C SER A 117 9.50 -10.45 -2.14
N ARG A 118 8.17 -10.32 -2.04
CA ARG A 118 7.33 -11.22 -1.25
C ARG A 118 5.86 -11.11 -1.61
N THR A 119 5.09 -12.09 -1.15
CA THR A 119 3.63 -12.10 -1.27
C THR A 119 3.00 -12.20 0.11
N ILE A 120 2.04 -11.33 0.38
CA ILE A 120 1.21 -11.39 1.59
C ILE A 120 -0.16 -11.92 1.22
N ASN A 121 -0.54 -13.05 1.81
CA ASN A 121 -1.88 -13.60 1.68
C ASN A 121 -2.77 -13.05 2.79
N LEU A 122 -3.82 -12.34 2.41
CA LEU A 122 -4.79 -11.77 3.34
C LEU A 122 -5.86 -12.80 3.72
N ALA A 123 -6.41 -12.67 4.91
CA ALA A 123 -7.52 -13.51 5.38
C ALA A 123 -8.79 -13.37 4.50
N SER A 124 -8.92 -12.28 3.76
CA SER A 124 -9.98 -12.05 2.77
C SER A 124 -9.80 -12.85 1.47
N GLY A 125 -8.71 -13.61 1.30
CA GLY A 125 -8.34 -14.30 0.07
C GLY A 125 -7.58 -13.43 -0.95
N LYS A 126 -7.54 -12.11 -0.76
CA LYS A 126 -6.74 -11.19 -1.60
C LYS A 126 -5.25 -11.35 -1.32
N LYS A 127 -4.42 -10.89 -2.27
CA LYS A 127 -2.96 -10.93 -2.14
C LYS A 127 -2.36 -9.55 -2.38
N ILE A 128 -1.25 -9.29 -1.69
CA ILE A 128 -0.40 -8.13 -1.93
C ILE A 128 0.95 -8.66 -2.40
N TYR A 129 1.38 -8.23 -3.59
CA TYR A 129 2.68 -8.58 -4.17
C TYR A 129 3.63 -7.40 -4.02
N PHE A 130 4.78 -7.63 -3.42
CA PHE A 130 5.91 -6.71 -3.42
C PHE A 130 6.95 -7.30 -4.36
N ASN A 131 7.28 -6.59 -5.42
CA ASN A 131 8.28 -6.99 -6.41
C ASN A 131 9.50 -6.09 -6.23
N HIS A 132 10.65 -6.66 -5.92
CA HIS A 132 11.89 -5.90 -5.83
C HIS A 132 12.25 -5.27 -7.17
N THR A 133 12.76 -4.05 -7.12
CA THR A 133 13.36 -3.37 -8.27
C THR A 133 14.71 -2.78 -7.89
N SER A 134 15.69 -2.95 -8.77
CA SER A 134 16.98 -2.28 -8.67
C SER A 134 16.97 -0.86 -9.26
N GLU A 135 15.89 -0.47 -9.92
CA GLU A 135 15.71 0.86 -10.49
C GLU A 135 15.28 1.86 -9.42
N VAL A 136 16.21 2.26 -8.56
CA VAL A 136 15.94 3.09 -7.38
C VAL A 136 15.34 4.46 -7.74
N LYS A 137 15.69 5.00 -8.91
CA LYS A 137 15.20 6.31 -9.39
C LYS A 137 13.67 6.42 -9.45
N ILE A 138 12.95 5.29 -9.62
CA ILE A 138 11.49 5.32 -9.67
C ILE A 138 10.84 5.75 -8.34
N PHE A 139 11.61 5.80 -7.26
CA PHE A 139 11.16 6.29 -5.96
C PHE A 139 11.49 7.76 -5.71
N ASP A 140 12.16 8.43 -6.65
CA ASP A 140 12.67 9.81 -6.47
C ASP A 140 11.72 10.86 -7.06
N TYR A 141 10.51 10.49 -7.46
CA TYR A 141 9.49 11.43 -7.90
C TYR A 141 9.10 12.39 -6.78
N CYS A 142 9.01 13.68 -7.13
CA CYS A 142 8.48 14.71 -6.23
C CYS A 142 6.96 14.60 -6.10
N ASN A 143 6.28 14.12 -7.15
CA ASN A 143 4.84 14.06 -7.24
C ASN A 143 4.34 12.63 -7.43
N GLU A 144 3.47 12.15 -6.50
CA GLU A 144 2.92 10.80 -6.54
C GLU A 144 2.06 10.53 -7.80
N THR A 145 1.38 11.55 -8.32
CA THR A 145 0.57 11.41 -9.54
C THR A 145 1.46 11.14 -10.74
N MET A 146 2.60 11.86 -10.88
CA MET A 146 3.59 11.61 -11.92
C MET A 146 4.17 10.20 -11.82
N GLN A 147 4.52 9.77 -10.61
CA GLN A 147 5.02 8.43 -10.34
C GLN A 147 4.01 7.35 -10.78
N MET A 148 2.73 7.50 -10.40
CA MET A 148 1.68 6.56 -10.79
C MET A 148 1.42 6.54 -12.29
N ILE A 149 1.42 7.70 -12.96
CA ILE A 149 1.26 7.81 -14.42
C ILE A 149 2.39 7.07 -15.12
N ALA A 150 3.64 7.32 -14.73
CA ALA A 150 4.79 6.64 -15.31
C ALA A 150 4.73 5.11 -15.08
N ALA A 151 4.33 4.68 -13.88
CA ALA A 151 4.17 3.26 -13.56
C ALA A 151 3.04 2.59 -14.37
N ALA A 152 1.94 3.29 -14.62
CA ALA A 152 0.83 2.78 -15.44
C ALA A 152 1.21 2.69 -16.94
N ILE A 153 1.86 3.72 -17.49
CA ILE A 153 2.28 3.75 -18.90
C ILE A 153 3.28 2.63 -19.19
N ARG A 154 4.20 2.32 -18.27
CA ARG A 154 5.16 1.22 -18.43
C ARG A 154 4.51 -0.14 -18.70
N VAL A 155 3.27 -0.34 -18.25
CA VAL A 155 2.55 -1.60 -18.40
C VAL A 155 1.56 -1.53 -19.56
N LEU A 156 0.87 -0.40 -19.70
CA LEU A 156 -0.12 -0.23 -20.76
C LEU A 156 0.52 -0.07 -22.13
N THR A 157 1.75 0.48 -22.20
CA THR A 157 2.41 0.92 -23.43
C THR A 157 1.55 1.91 -24.23
N ASP A 158 2.05 2.48 -25.32
CA ASP A 158 1.25 3.43 -26.13
C ASP A 158 0.06 2.72 -26.80
N GLU A 159 0.22 1.47 -27.21
CA GLU A 159 -0.85 0.66 -27.83
C GLU A 159 -2.05 0.45 -26.88
N GLY A 160 -1.81 0.34 -25.58
CA GLY A 160 -2.84 0.21 -24.56
C GLY A 160 -3.50 1.53 -24.13
N LEU A 161 -2.97 2.68 -24.59
CA LEU A 161 -3.46 4.03 -24.29
C LEU A 161 -4.41 4.54 -25.39
N ASN A 162 -5.69 4.21 -25.29
CA ASN A 162 -6.70 4.81 -26.14
C ASN A 162 -6.95 6.29 -25.79
N ALA A 163 -7.73 7.00 -26.63
CA ALA A 163 -8.01 8.43 -26.45
C ALA A 163 -8.66 8.75 -25.09
N GLU A 164 -9.52 7.86 -24.57
CA GLU A 164 -10.17 8.05 -23.27
C GLU A 164 -9.15 8.01 -22.13
N LYS A 165 -8.25 7.02 -22.12
CA LYS A 165 -7.19 6.90 -21.13
C LYS A 165 -6.23 8.08 -21.19
N LYS A 166 -5.83 8.53 -22.39
CA LYS A 166 -4.99 9.72 -22.57
C LYS A 166 -5.68 10.96 -21.98
N ARG A 167 -6.99 11.12 -22.17
CA ARG A 167 -7.76 12.21 -21.56
C ARG A 167 -7.79 12.14 -20.03
N ILE A 168 -7.93 10.94 -19.46
CA ILE A 168 -7.87 10.76 -17.99
C ILE A 168 -6.47 11.11 -17.46
N ILE A 169 -5.42 10.64 -18.11
CA ILE A 169 -4.04 10.98 -17.74
C ILE A 169 -3.81 12.49 -17.85
N HIS A 170 -4.24 13.13 -18.93
CA HIS A 170 -4.15 14.59 -19.08
C HIS A 170 -4.83 15.33 -17.91
N LYS A 171 -6.04 14.90 -17.51
CA LYS A 171 -6.73 15.48 -16.35
C LYS A 171 -5.90 15.36 -15.05
N HIS A 172 -5.26 14.23 -14.84
CA HIS A 172 -4.36 14.04 -13.69
C HIS A 172 -3.10 14.91 -13.80
N LEU A 173 -2.50 14.98 -14.97
CA LEU A 173 -1.32 15.82 -15.20
C LEU A 173 -1.61 17.30 -14.89
N ARG A 174 -2.80 17.80 -15.21
CA ARG A 174 -3.20 19.19 -14.92
C ARG A 174 -3.27 19.51 -13.42
N THR A 175 -3.24 18.50 -12.54
CA THR A 175 -3.14 18.69 -11.09
C THR A 175 -1.71 18.73 -10.58
N VAL A 176 -0.74 18.40 -11.43
CA VAL A 176 0.68 18.38 -11.09
C VAL A 176 1.26 19.79 -11.22
N PRO A 177 1.94 20.32 -10.19
CA PRO A 177 2.66 21.59 -10.30
C PRO A 177 3.71 21.53 -11.42
N GLU A 178 3.85 22.63 -12.16
CA GLU A 178 4.82 22.71 -13.31
C GLU A 178 6.27 22.47 -12.85
N GLU A 179 6.61 22.91 -11.65
CA GLU A 179 7.94 22.67 -11.07
C GLU A 179 8.20 21.17 -10.85
N ASP A 180 7.21 20.44 -10.30
CA ASP A 180 7.31 19.00 -10.08
C ASP A 180 7.35 18.26 -11.43
N PHE A 181 6.47 18.63 -12.37
CA PHE A 181 6.49 18.07 -13.72
C PHE A 181 7.85 18.18 -14.38
N SER A 182 8.47 19.36 -14.33
CA SER A 182 9.78 19.62 -14.94
C SER A 182 10.92 18.80 -14.34
N LYS A 183 10.81 18.44 -13.07
CA LYS A 183 11.77 17.56 -12.36
C LYS A 183 11.49 16.09 -12.70
N ASP A 184 10.25 15.69 -12.54
CA ASP A 184 9.81 14.29 -12.57
C ASP A 184 9.82 13.69 -13.97
N ILE A 185 9.61 14.50 -15.03
CA ILE A 185 9.63 14.04 -16.43
C ILE A 185 10.98 13.46 -16.86
N LYS A 186 12.04 13.73 -16.11
CA LYS A 186 13.41 13.23 -16.38
C LYS A 186 13.68 11.85 -15.77
N ILE A 187 12.78 11.36 -14.92
CA ILE A 187 12.96 10.10 -14.16
C ILE A 187 12.59 8.86 -15.00
N PRO A 188 11.44 8.83 -15.71
CA PRO A 188 11.04 7.65 -16.47
C PRO A 188 11.96 7.39 -17.67
N PRO A 189 11.92 6.18 -18.24
CA PRO A 189 12.56 5.91 -19.54
C PRO A 189 12.10 6.88 -20.61
N ALA A 190 12.97 7.21 -21.57
CA ALA A 190 12.71 8.22 -22.60
C ALA A 190 11.35 8.03 -23.30
N TRP A 191 11.02 6.80 -23.71
CA TRP A 191 9.75 6.50 -24.38
C TRP A 191 8.51 6.78 -23.52
N VAL A 192 8.60 6.57 -22.18
CA VAL A 192 7.51 6.91 -21.24
C VAL A 192 7.39 8.43 -21.12
N GLY A 193 8.53 9.11 -21.02
CA GLY A 193 8.60 10.58 -20.95
C GLY A 193 7.99 11.23 -22.19
N GLU A 194 8.29 10.72 -23.38
CA GLU A 194 7.73 11.18 -24.66
C GLU A 194 6.20 11.07 -24.69
N ILE A 195 5.65 9.95 -24.22
CA ILE A 195 4.19 9.77 -24.12
C ILE A 195 3.59 10.78 -23.15
N ILE A 196 4.21 10.99 -21.97
CA ILE A 196 3.72 11.94 -20.96
C ILE A 196 3.73 13.36 -21.53
N ILE A 197 4.81 13.77 -22.19
CA ILE A 197 4.93 15.10 -22.82
C ILE A 197 3.85 15.28 -23.88
N ALA A 198 3.68 14.32 -24.77
CA ALA A 198 2.66 14.38 -25.82
C ALA A 198 1.22 14.49 -25.26
N ILE A 199 0.96 13.92 -24.07
CA ILE A 199 -0.32 14.06 -23.40
C ILE A 199 -0.44 15.41 -22.69
N TRP A 200 0.65 15.93 -22.12
CA TRP A 200 0.68 17.22 -21.43
C TRP A 200 0.42 18.41 -22.36
N GLU A 201 0.94 18.34 -23.60
CA GLU A 201 0.85 19.40 -24.61
C GLU A 201 -0.49 19.44 -25.36
N ASN A 202 -1.33 18.39 -25.28
CA ASN A 202 -2.64 18.31 -25.91
C ASN A 202 -3.78 18.73 -24.98
#